data_9f96880c94b8fe231656a06968ff6e50
#
_entry.id   9f96880c94b8fe231656a06968ff6e50
#
_cell.length_a   1.000
_cell.length_b   1.000
_cell.length_c   1.000
_cell.angle_alpha   90.00
_cell.angle_beta   90.00
_cell.angle_gamma   90.00
#
_symmetry.space_group_name_H-M   'P 1'
#
loop_
_entity.id
_entity.type
_entity.pdbx_description
1 polymer ?
#
loop_
_entity_poly.entity_id
_entity_poly.type
_entity_poly.pdbx_seq_one_letter_code
_entity_poly.pdbx_strand_id
1 'polypeptide(L)'
;MSVWLRWWLFASLIVLGSVVLLISGVFNLVNQGDVTKISFLIYAIFLIMSARVGYNSWVYYRTGTKAWNTEFGWFISETLFKLGLIGTVIGLIYSTTINLATVDPTNPATLQMVLGALSTGMSTAMLTTGAGLVCGLLLRLQLYNLDYETTPRG
;
A
#
# COMPACT_ATOMS: atom_id res chain seq x y z
N MET A 1 0.31 21.54 -19.13
CA MET A 1 -0.73 21.08 -18.18
C MET A 1 -0.28 21.51 -16.80
N SER A 2 -1.13 22.19 -16.01
CA SER A 2 -0.75 22.65 -14.66
C SER A 2 -0.53 21.45 -13.71
N VAL A 3 0.39 21.59 -12.75
CA VAL A 3 0.70 20.58 -11.72
C VAL A 3 -0.57 20.08 -11.02
N TRP A 4 -1.50 21.00 -10.75
CA TRP A 4 -2.77 20.71 -10.12
C TRP A 4 -3.68 19.81 -10.96
N LEU A 5 -3.71 19.99 -12.29
CA LEU A 5 -4.50 19.17 -13.20
C LEU A 5 -3.96 17.73 -13.27
N ARG A 6 -2.64 17.55 -13.27
CA ARG A 6 -2.00 16.24 -13.23
C ARG A 6 -2.27 15.52 -11.91
N TRP A 7 -2.23 16.25 -10.78
CA TRP A 7 -2.61 15.65 -9.50
C TRP A 7 -4.06 15.19 -9.50
N TRP A 8 -4.99 15.97 -10.04
CA TRP A 8 -6.40 15.58 -10.18
C TRP A 8 -6.58 14.31 -11.02
N LEU A 9 -5.80 14.13 -12.08
CA LEU A 9 -5.82 12.91 -12.87
C LEU A 9 -5.36 11.71 -12.05
N PHE A 10 -4.28 11.84 -11.27
CA PHE A 10 -3.84 10.78 -10.37
C PHE A 10 -4.87 10.49 -9.28
N ALA A 11 -5.44 11.52 -8.67
CA ALA A 11 -6.47 11.37 -7.64
C ALA A 11 -7.72 10.67 -8.18
N SER A 12 -8.20 11.05 -9.37
CA SER A 12 -9.36 10.41 -10.01
C SER A 12 -9.07 8.95 -10.36
N LEU A 13 -7.88 8.63 -10.82
CA LEU A 13 -7.46 7.25 -11.12
C LEU A 13 -7.38 6.39 -9.85
N ILE A 14 -6.90 6.95 -8.74
CA ILE A 14 -6.87 6.28 -7.43
C ILE A 14 -8.29 6.02 -6.92
N VAL A 15 -9.18 7.02 -7.00
CA VAL A 15 -10.58 6.89 -6.60
C VAL A 15 -11.27 5.83 -7.46
N LEU A 16 -11.09 5.88 -8.76
CA LEU A 16 -11.68 4.91 -9.69
C LEU A 16 -11.16 3.50 -9.42
N GLY A 17 -9.84 3.34 -9.21
CA GLY A 17 -9.22 2.08 -8.82
C GLY A 17 -9.77 1.55 -7.49
N SER A 18 -9.95 2.42 -6.48
CA SER A 18 -10.54 2.06 -5.19
C SER A 18 -11.97 1.58 -5.31
N VAL A 19 -12.78 2.27 -6.14
CA VAL A 19 -14.18 1.87 -6.42
C VAL A 19 -14.23 0.52 -7.13
N VAL A 20 -13.38 0.28 -8.12
CA VAL A 20 -13.28 -1.01 -8.81
C VAL A 20 -12.91 -2.12 -7.84
N LEU A 21 -11.94 -1.89 -6.93
CA LEU A 21 -11.54 -2.85 -5.90
C LEU A 21 -12.68 -3.17 -4.92
N LEU A 22 -13.50 -2.19 -4.58
CA LEU A 22 -14.67 -2.38 -3.72
C LEU A 22 -15.75 -3.23 -4.42
N ILE A 23 -16.05 -2.92 -5.69
CA ILE A 23 -17.09 -3.62 -6.47
C ILE A 23 -16.65 -5.05 -6.82
N SER A 24 -15.39 -5.28 -7.13
CA SER A 24 -14.85 -6.60 -7.49
C SER A 24 -14.73 -7.59 -6.33
N GLY A 25 -15.09 -7.18 -5.11
CA GLY A 25 -15.01 -8.04 -3.92
C GLY A 25 -13.58 -8.25 -3.40
N VAL A 26 -12.57 -7.62 -4.00
CA VAL A 26 -11.18 -7.67 -3.55
C VAL A 26 -11.05 -7.14 -2.13
N PHE A 27 -11.86 -6.17 -1.73
CA PHE A 27 -11.90 -5.68 -0.36
C PHE A 27 -12.24 -6.79 0.65
N ASN A 28 -13.22 -7.64 0.34
CA ASN A 28 -13.57 -8.80 1.17
C ASN A 28 -12.45 -9.83 1.18
N LEU A 29 -11.79 -10.04 0.05
CA LEU A 29 -10.64 -10.94 -0.07
C LEU A 29 -9.45 -10.44 0.78
N VAL A 30 -9.17 -9.15 0.75
CA VAL A 30 -8.14 -8.53 1.60
C VAL A 30 -8.53 -8.61 3.08
N ASN A 31 -9.80 -8.34 3.42
CA ASN A 31 -10.26 -8.38 4.80
C ASN A 31 -10.23 -9.79 5.41
N GLN A 32 -10.46 -10.82 4.60
CA GLN A 32 -10.38 -12.22 5.02
C GLN A 32 -8.97 -12.80 4.92
N GLY A 33 -8.20 -12.37 3.91
CA GLY A 33 -6.86 -12.87 3.64
C GLY A 33 -5.74 -12.17 4.43
N ASP A 34 -5.94 -10.92 4.87
CA ASP A 34 -4.96 -10.18 5.64
C ASP A 34 -5.26 -10.25 7.14
N VAL A 35 -4.76 -11.29 7.79
CA VAL A 35 -4.92 -11.53 9.23
C VAL A 35 -4.30 -10.39 10.06
N THR A 36 -3.23 -9.77 9.59
CA THR A 36 -2.50 -8.69 10.29
C THR A 36 -3.13 -7.31 10.12
N LYS A 37 -3.99 -7.15 9.11
CA LYS A 37 -4.60 -5.86 8.70
C LYS A 37 -3.58 -4.75 8.40
N ILE A 38 -2.34 -5.11 8.15
CA ILE A 38 -1.26 -4.17 7.80
C ILE A 38 -1.56 -3.50 6.46
N SER A 39 -2.23 -4.18 5.52
CA SER A 39 -2.67 -3.61 4.24
C SER A 39 -3.55 -2.37 4.43
N PHE A 40 -4.44 -2.38 5.42
CA PHE A 40 -5.29 -1.22 5.74
C PHE A 40 -4.49 -0.04 6.30
N LEU A 41 -3.48 -0.33 7.13
CA LEU A 41 -2.56 0.70 7.64
C LEU A 41 -1.77 1.36 6.51
N ILE A 42 -1.22 0.56 5.58
CA ILE A 42 -0.52 1.01 4.39
C ILE A 42 -1.42 1.94 3.56
N TYR A 43 -2.66 1.51 3.32
CA TYR A 43 -3.64 2.28 2.55
C TYR A 43 -4.01 3.60 3.24
N ALA A 44 -4.21 3.60 4.56
CA ALA A 44 -4.50 4.81 5.32
C ALA A 44 -3.36 5.84 5.25
N ILE A 45 -2.11 5.39 5.45
CA ILE A 45 -0.92 6.25 5.33
C ILE A 45 -0.82 6.82 3.90
N PHE A 46 -1.04 5.99 2.89
CA PHE A 46 -1.03 6.40 1.49
C PHE A 46 -2.06 7.50 1.20
N LEU A 47 -3.31 7.35 1.68
CA LEU A 47 -4.37 8.36 1.48
C LEU A 47 -4.01 9.69 2.12
N ILE A 48 -3.51 9.68 3.37
CA ILE A 48 -3.10 10.89 4.08
C ILE A 48 -1.98 11.60 3.31
N MET A 49 -0.99 10.87 2.84
CA MET A 49 0.13 11.44 2.11
C MET A 49 -0.26 11.93 0.71
N SER A 50 -1.11 11.19 0.00
CA SER A 50 -1.66 11.63 -1.28
C SER A 50 -2.46 12.91 -1.16
N ALA A 51 -3.28 13.06 -0.10
CA ALA A 51 -3.99 14.31 0.18
C ALA A 51 -3.02 15.49 0.47
N ARG A 52 -1.94 15.24 1.20
CA ARG A 52 -0.89 16.26 1.45
C ARG A 52 -0.17 16.69 0.18
N VAL A 53 0.17 15.75 -0.70
CA VAL A 53 0.76 16.08 -2.01
C VAL A 53 -0.21 16.92 -2.84
N GLY A 54 -1.50 16.60 -2.81
CA GLY A 54 -2.54 17.38 -3.47
C GLY A 54 -2.66 18.80 -2.96
N TYR A 55 -2.68 18.96 -1.64
CA TYR A 55 -2.68 20.27 -1.02
C TYR A 55 -1.45 21.11 -1.40
N ASN A 56 -0.27 20.51 -1.39
CA ASN A 56 0.98 21.17 -1.78
C ASN A 56 0.97 21.57 -3.26
N SER A 57 0.42 20.71 -4.14
CA SER A 57 0.23 21.01 -5.57
C SER A 57 -0.72 22.20 -5.78
N TRP A 58 -1.79 22.29 -4.98
CA TRP A 58 -2.75 23.39 -5.04
C TRP A 58 -2.15 24.72 -4.55
N VAL A 59 -1.41 24.70 -3.43
CA VAL A 59 -0.72 25.87 -2.90
C VAL A 59 0.31 26.38 -3.91
N TYR A 60 1.12 25.48 -4.47
CA TYR A 60 2.10 25.83 -5.50
C TYR A 60 1.45 26.49 -6.72
N TYR A 61 0.30 25.96 -7.16
CA TYR A 61 -0.45 26.55 -8.27
C TYR A 61 -0.91 27.99 -7.97
N ARG A 62 -1.25 28.30 -6.72
CA ARG A 62 -1.72 29.63 -6.32
C ARG A 62 -0.62 30.63 -5.98
N THR A 63 0.45 30.19 -5.32
CA THR A 63 1.47 31.06 -4.73
C THR A 63 2.82 30.98 -5.42
N GLY A 64 3.04 29.98 -6.26
CA GLY A 64 4.35 29.70 -6.86
C GLY A 64 5.39 29.17 -5.87
N THR A 65 5.03 28.94 -4.61
CA THR A 65 5.93 28.46 -3.56
C THR A 65 5.48 27.12 -3.02
N LYS A 66 6.43 26.23 -2.67
CA LYS A 66 6.12 24.97 -2.00
C LYS A 66 5.68 25.21 -0.57
N ALA A 67 4.52 24.70 -0.16
CA ALA A 67 4.06 24.78 1.22
C ALA A 67 4.82 23.81 2.14
N TRP A 68 5.43 22.78 1.58
CA TRP A 68 6.06 21.70 2.34
C TRP A 68 7.21 21.04 1.57
N ASN A 69 8.28 20.64 2.31
CA ASN A 69 9.40 19.91 1.74
C ASN A 69 9.01 18.47 1.39
N THR A 70 9.23 18.08 0.13
CA THR A 70 8.86 16.77 -0.41
C THR A 70 9.71 15.60 0.12
N GLU A 71 10.84 15.87 0.78
CA GLU A 71 11.73 14.83 1.33
C GLU A 71 11.01 13.86 2.26
N PHE A 72 10.15 14.40 3.14
CA PHE A 72 9.34 13.55 4.02
C PHE A 72 8.38 12.63 3.23
N GLY A 73 7.85 13.10 2.11
CA GLY A 73 7.02 12.28 1.21
C GLY A 73 7.80 11.12 0.61
N TRP A 74 9.02 11.37 0.17
CA TRP A 74 9.93 10.35 -0.32
C TRP A 74 10.25 9.30 0.74
N PHE A 75 10.55 9.73 1.96
CA PHE A 75 10.77 8.83 3.10
C PHE A 75 9.54 7.95 3.37
N ILE A 76 8.33 8.53 3.38
CA ILE A 76 7.10 7.76 3.61
C ILE A 76 6.84 6.77 2.47
N SER A 77 7.09 7.14 1.20
CA SER A 77 6.92 6.21 0.08
C SER A 77 7.80 4.97 0.20
N GLU A 78 9.02 5.16 0.70
CA GLU A 78 9.96 4.06 0.99
C GLU A 78 9.53 3.23 2.20
N THR A 79 8.96 3.90 3.21
CA THR A 79 8.44 3.24 4.41
C THR A 79 7.24 2.36 4.08
N LEU A 80 6.34 2.78 3.18
CA LEU A 80 5.21 1.96 2.72
C LEU A 80 5.70 0.64 2.09
N PHE A 81 6.76 0.70 1.30
CA PHE A 81 7.38 -0.49 0.72
C PHE A 81 7.94 -1.42 1.81
N LYS A 82 8.69 -0.86 2.77
CA LYS A 82 9.27 -1.62 3.90
C LYS A 82 8.17 -2.24 4.79
N LEU A 83 7.06 -1.51 5.00
CA LEU A 83 5.90 -2.02 5.74
C LEU A 83 5.26 -3.23 5.03
N GLY A 84 5.17 -3.20 3.69
CA GLY A 84 4.72 -4.35 2.91
C GLY A 84 5.59 -5.58 3.14
N LEU A 85 6.92 -5.42 3.13
CA LEU A 85 7.87 -6.50 3.42
C LEU A 85 7.75 -7.02 4.86
N ILE A 86 7.59 -6.14 5.85
CA ILE A 86 7.36 -6.53 7.24
C ILE A 86 6.09 -7.37 7.36
N GLY A 87 5.01 -6.95 6.68
CA GLY A 87 3.76 -7.72 6.62
C GLY A 87 3.93 -9.12 6.05
N THR A 88 4.81 -9.29 5.05
CA THR A 88 5.17 -10.61 4.50
C THR A 88 5.80 -11.50 5.55
N VAL A 89 6.80 -10.97 6.27
CA VAL A 89 7.52 -11.71 7.31
C VAL A 89 6.55 -12.13 8.43
N ILE A 90 5.71 -11.20 8.90
CA ILE A 90 4.72 -11.48 9.95
C ILE A 90 3.71 -12.52 9.48
N GLY A 91 3.19 -12.40 8.24
CA GLY A 91 2.26 -13.37 7.66
C GLY A 91 2.82 -14.78 7.58
N LEU A 92 4.09 -14.91 7.17
CA LEU A 92 4.77 -16.19 7.11
C LEU A 92 5.06 -16.78 8.49
N ILE A 93 5.53 -15.97 9.45
CA ILE A 93 5.77 -16.41 10.83
C ILE A 93 4.45 -16.89 11.45
N TYR A 94 3.37 -16.13 11.28
CA TYR A 94 2.06 -16.50 11.83
C TYR A 94 1.60 -17.86 11.29
N SER A 95 1.72 -18.10 9.98
CA SER A 95 1.30 -19.36 9.36
C SER A 95 2.15 -20.56 9.77
N THR A 96 3.45 -20.36 9.95
CA THR A 96 4.37 -21.45 10.31
C THR A 96 4.31 -21.80 11.81
N THR A 97 4.28 -20.81 12.68
CA THR A 97 4.39 -21.02 14.14
C THR A 97 3.14 -21.68 14.73
N ILE A 98 1.95 -21.26 14.29
CA ILE A 98 0.69 -21.75 14.90
C ILE A 98 0.31 -23.13 14.36
N ASN A 99 0.66 -23.44 13.13
CA ASN A 99 0.10 -24.59 12.44
C ASN A 99 1.05 -25.80 12.35
N LEU A 100 2.38 -25.57 12.30
CA LEU A 100 3.35 -26.67 12.24
C LEU A 100 3.57 -27.36 13.59
N ALA A 101 3.33 -26.67 14.71
CA ALA A 101 3.53 -27.24 16.04
C ALA A 101 2.51 -28.34 16.42
N THR A 102 1.39 -28.44 15.71
CA THR A 102 0.26 -29.34 15.99
C THR A 102 0.09 -30.46 14.96
N VAL A 103 1.08 -30.64 14.07
CA VAL A 103 0.98 -31.63 12.98
C VAL A 103 1.27 -33.04 13.48
N ASP A 104 0.29 -33.90 13.36
CA ASP A 104 0.51 -35.34 13.36
C ASP A 104 0.68 -35.83 11.91
N PRO A 105 1.91 -36.22 11.49
CA PRO A 105 2.17 -36.59 10.10
C PRO A 105 1.46 -37.89 9.67
N THR A 106 0.88 -38.61 10.62
CA THR A 106 0.17 -39.89 10.35
C THR A 106 -1.32 -39.66 10.06
N ASN A 107 -1.86 -38.43 10.34
CA ASN A 107 -3.28 -38.14 10.15
C ASN A 107 -3.51 -37.21 8.95
N PRO A 108 -4.17 -37.68 7.85
CA PRO A 108 -4.42 -36.88 6.67
C PRO A 108 -5.25 -35.59 6.92
N ALA A 109 -6.11 -35.61 7.94
CA ALA A 109 -6.94 -34.44 8.29
C ALA A 109 -6.10 -33.28 8.87
N THR A 110 -5.09 -33.60 9.68
CA THR A 110 -4.17 -32.58 10.24
C THR A 110 -3.30 -31.99 9.14
N LEU A 111 -2.90 -32.77 8.17
CA LEU A 111 -2.13 -32.31 7.01
C LEU A 111 -2.93 -31.30 6.15
N GLN A 112 -4.22 -31.57 5.89
CA GLN A 112 -5.08 -30.66 5.15
C GLN A 112 -5.28 -29.33 5.90
N MET A 113 -5.45 -29.37 7.23
CA MET A 113 -5.59 -28.18 8.06
C MET A 113 -4.33 -27.31 8.00
N VAL A 114 -3.16 -27.91 8.04
CA VAL A 114 -1.87 -27.20 7.95
C VAL A 114 -1.66 -26.58 6.59
N LEU A 115 -1.98 -27.28 5.51
CA LEU A 115 -1.91 -26.75 4.15
C LEU A 115 -2.85 -25.55 3.96
N GLY A 116 -4.06 -25.61 4.51
CA GLY A 116 -5.01 -24.49 4.52
C GLY A 116 -4.46 -23.27 5.26
N ALA A 117 -3.88 -23.47 6.41
CA ALA A 117 -3.30 -22.39 7.22
C ALA A 117 -2.04 -21.79 6.58
N LEU A 118 -1.20 -22.61 5.95
CA LEU A 118 -0.06 -22.16 5.15
C LEU A 118 -0.53 -21.27 3.98
N SER A 119 -1.58 -21.70 3.29
CA SER A 119 -2.20 -20.95 2.19
C SER A 119 -2.69 -19.58 2.65
N THR A 120 -3.31 -19.50 3.85
CA THR A 120 -3.79 -18.24 4.42
C THR A 120 -2.63 -17.30 4.76
N GLY A 121 -1.56 -17.80 5.35
CA GLY A 121 -0.37 -16.99 5.67
C GLY A 121 0.36 -16.48 4.42
N MET A 122 0.44 -17.31 3.38
CA MET A 122 0.98 -16.90 2.07
C MET A 122 0.10 -15.81 1.42
N SER A 123 -1.21 -15.95 1.51
CA SER A 123 -2.15 -14.93 1.01
C SER A 123 -1.96 -13.60 1.71
N THR A 124 -1.88 -13.59 3.05
CA THR A 124 -1.57 -12.39 3.84
C THR A 124 -0.25 -11.75 3.40
N ALA A 125 0.80 -12.56 3.25
CA ALA A 125 2.11 -12.10 2.83
C ALA A 125 2.07 -11.42 1.44
N MET A 126 1.39 -12.02 0.48
CA MET A 126 1.28 -11.47 -0.88
C MET A 126 0.44 -10.18 -0.90
N LEU A 127 -0.66 -10.13 -0.16
CA LEU A 127 -1.55 -8.96 -0.12
C LEU A 127 -0.86 -7.74 0.51
N THR A 128 -0.16 -7.91 1.63
CA THR A 128 0.55 -6.81 2.30
C THR A 128 1.70 -6.27 1.46
N THR A 129 2.47 -7.15 0.81
CA THR A 129 3.54 -6.74 -0.11
C THR A 129 2.98 -6.04 -1.33
N GLY A 130 1.92 -6.58 -1.94
CA GLY A 130 1.23 -5.95 -3.07
C GLY A 130 0.71 -4.57 -2.72
N ALA A 131 0.07 -4.40 -1.56
CA ALA A 131 -0.39 -3.10 -1.08
C ALA A 131 0.76 -2.11 -0.88
N GLY A 132 1.85 -2.52 -0.24
CA GLY A 132 3.04 -1.68 -0.02
C GLY A 132 3.69 -1.22 -1.32
N LEU A 133 3.83 -2.14 -2.29
CA LEU A 133 4.39 -1.84 -3.60
C LEU A 133 3.53 -0.85 -4.39
N VAL A 134 2.24 -1.12 -4.51
CA VAL A 134 1.32 -0.28 -5.31
C VAL A 134 1.20 1.11 -4.68
N CYS A 135 0.92 1.19 -3.38
CA CYS A 135 0.78 2.47 -2.69
C CYS A 135 2.08 3.28 -2.69
N GLY A 136 3.22 2.63 -2.44
CA GLY A 136 4.54 3.27 -2.48
C GLY A 136 4.89 3.80 -3.86
N LEU A 137 4.62 3.03 -4.92
CA LEU A 137 4.87 3.45 -6.31
C LEU A 137 3.98 4.63 -6.72
N LEU A 138 2.68 4.57 -6.42
CA LEU A 138 1.75 5.65 -6.73
C LEU A 138 2.13 6.95 -6.01
N LEU A 139 2.54 6.87 -4.74
CA LEU A 139 3.01 8.03 -3.99
C LEU A 139 4.29 8.61 -4.59
N ARG A 140 5.24 7.77 -5.01
CA ARG A 140 6.46 8.21 -5.72
C ARG A 140 6.15 8.94 -7.02
N LEU A 141 5.21 8.44 -7.82
CA LEU A 141 4.81 9.10 -9.05
C LEU A 141 4.19 10.48 -8.82
N GLN A 142 3.38 10.62 -7.76
CA GLN A 142 2.80 11.91 -7.37
C GLN A 142 3.88 12.91 -6.92
N LEU A 143 4.82 12.46 -6.09
CA LEU A 143 5.94 13.28 -5.61
C LEU A 143 6.87 13.69 -6.75
N TYR A 144 7.21 12.75 -7.63
CA TYR A 144 8.03 13.04 -8.81
C TYR A 144 7.39 14.10 -9.69
N ASN A 145 6.09 14.00 -9.94
CA ASN A 145 5.37 14.99 -10.74
C ASN A 145 5.38 16.38 -10.08
N LEU A 146 5.27 16.46 -8.75
CA LEU A 146 5.35 17.71 -8.02
C LEU A 146 6.77 18.30 -8.06
N ASP A 147 7.80 17.50 -7.81
CA ASP A 147 9.20 17.94 -7.82
C ASP A 147 9.68 18.36 -9.19
N TYR A 148 9.30 17.63 -10.24
CA TYR A 148 9.65 17.96 -11.63
C TYR A 148 9.19 19.36 -12.06
N GLU A 149 8.01 19.77 -11.61
CA GLU A 149 7.46 21.08 -11.97
C GLU A 149 7.97 22.20 -11.05
N THR A 150 8.41 21.87 -9.84
CA THR A 150 8.85 22.86 -8.84
C THR A 150 10.37 23.09 -8.84
N THR A 151 11.13 22.28 -9.56
CA THR A 151 12.57 22.47 -9.71
C THR A 151 12.82 23.54 -10.78
N PRO A 152 13.55 24.63 -10.46
CA PRO A 152 13.92 25.65 -11.46
C PRO A 152 14.70 24.98 -12.59
N ARG A 153 14.22 25.15 -13.80
CA ARG A 153 15.00 24.78 -14.98
C ARG A 153 16.02 25.88 -15.20
N GLY A 154 17.27 25.61 -14.83
CA GLY A 154 18.42 26.47 -15.17
C GLY A 154 18.58 26.68 -16.66
#